data_989693b40d53909e22c4ca8052d01e52
#
_entry.id   989693b40d53909e22c4ca8052d01e52
#
_cell.length_a   1.000
_cell.length_b   1.000
_cell.length_c   1.000
_cell.angle_alpha   90.00
_cell.angle_beta   90.00
_cell.angle_gamma   90.00
#
_symmetry.space_group_name_H-M   'P 1'
#
loop_
_entity.id
_entity.type
_entity.pdbx_description
1 polymer ?
#
loop_
_entity_poly.entity_id
_entity_poly.type
_entity_poly.pdbx_seq_one_letter_code
_entity_poly.pdbx_strand_id
1 'polypeptide(L)' 'SFIKAHSQGYKAGLAGRSKDQCPYQQIDPKSEWLGGWREAIENRNMFKT' A
#
# COMPACT_ATOMS: atom_id res chain seq x y z
N SER A 1 -13.23 -9.68 -3.63
CA SER A 1 -12.40 -8.80 -2.80
C SER A 1 -10.98 -8.74 -3.35
N PHE A 2 -10.27 -7.69 -3.00
CA PHE A 2 -8.93 -7.45 -3.51
C PHE A 2 -7.91 -7.55 -2.40
N ILE A 3 -7.96 -8.66 -1.67
CA ILE A 3 -7.07 -8.86 -0.53
C ILE A 3 -5.60 -8.85 -0.97
N LYS A 4 -5.32 -9.46 -2.12
CA LYS A 4 -3.94 -9.47 -2.64
C LYS A 4 -3.44 -8.05 -2.95
N ALA A 5 -4.31 -7.22 -3.50
CA ALA A 5 -3.92 -5.85 -3.81
C ALA A 5 -3.55 -5.09 -2.53
N HIS A 6 -4.36 -5.23 -1.50
CA HIS A 6 -4.07 -4.59 -0.21
C HIS A 6 -2.74 -5.08 0.35
N SER A 7 -2.52 -6.39 0.33
CA SER A 7 -1.28 -6.98 0.83
C SER A 7 -0.06 -6.48 0.06
N GLN A 8 -0.17 -6.41 -1.26
CA GLN A 8 0.92 -5.92 -2.09
C GLN A 8 1.22 -4.45 -1.80
N GLY A 9 0.17 -3.65 -1.61
CA GLY A 9 0.35 -2.26 -1.25
C GLY A 9 1.05 -2.11 0.09
N TYR A 10 0.67 -2.94 1.04
CA TYR A 10 1.29 -2.91 2.35
C TYR A 10 2.79 -3.20 2.25
N LYS A 11 3.15 -4.25 1.50
CA LYS A 11 4.56 -4.59 1.32
C LYS A 11 5.32 -3.46 0.63
N ALA A 12 4.71 -2.82 -0.36
CA ALA A 12 5.34 -1.71 -1.05
C ALA A 12 5.58 -0.54 -0.10
N GLY A 13 4.61 -0.26 0.76
CA GLY A 13 4.76 0.79 1.75
C GLY A 13 5.89 0.50 2.73
N LEU A 14 5.99 -0.74 3.19
CA LEU A 14 7.07 -1.14 4.08
C LEU A 14 8.43 -1.02 3.40
N ALA A 15 8.48 -1.27 2.10
CA ALA A 15 9.73 -1.17 1.34
C ALA A 15 10.08 0.27 0.98
N GLY A 16 9.22 1.23 1.29
CA GLY A 16 9.49 2.63 0.98
C GLY A 16 9.22 3.00 -0.46
N ARG A 17 8.43 2.22 -1.19
CA ARG A 17 8.10 2.54 -2.57
C ARG A 17 7.08 3.65 -2.63
N SER A 18 7.06 4.37 -3.74
CA SER A 18 6.09 5.45 -3.90
C SER A 18 4.73 4.92 -4.29
N LYS A 19 3.68 5.69 -3.99
CA LYS A 19 2.32 5.31 -4.35
C LYS A 19 2.12 5.21 -5.86
N ASP A 20 2.97 5.88 -6.63
CA ASP A 20 2.88 5.86 -8.08
C ASP A 20 3.29 4.51 -8.66
N GLN A 21 3.88 3.63 -7.86
CA GLN A 21 4.30 2.32 -8.31
C GLN A 21 3.16 1.30 -8.25
N CYS A 22 1.96 1.73 -7.93
CA CYS A 22 0.79 0.86 -7.94
C CYS A 22 0.63 0.22 -9.31
N PRO A 23 0.58 -1.14 -9.39
CA PRO A 23 0.47 -1.81 -10.69
C PRO A 23 -0.95 -1.85 -11.23
N TYR A 24 -1.93 -1.46 -10.43
CA TYR A 24 -3.33 -1.55 -10.82
C TYR A 24 -3.79 -0.24 -11.43
N GLN A 25 -4.54 -0.35 -12.52
CA GLN A 25 -5.10 0.83 -13.17
C GLN A 25 -6.57 1.03 -12.87
N GLN A 26 -7.27 -0.05 -12.51
CA GLN A 26 -8.67 0.04 -12.15
C GLN A 26 -8.80 0.57 -10.73
N ILE A 27 -9.87 1.34 -10.51
CA ILE A 27 -10.01 2.06 -9.25
C ILE A 27 -10.19 1.13 -8.05
N ASP A 28 -10.91 0.01 -8.23
CA ASP A 28 -11.18 -0.88 -7.09
C ASP A 28 -9.90 -1.52 -6.54
N PRO A 29 -9.11 -2.26 -7.34
CA PRO A 29 -7.87 -2.81 -6.81
C PRO A 29 -6.85 -1.73 -6.47
N LYS A 30 -6.86 -0.62 -7.20
CA LYS A 30 -5.95 0.47 -6.91
C LYS A 30 -6.24 1.06 -5.53
N SER A 31 -7.50 1.23 -5.19
CA SER A 31 -7.88 1.74 -3.87
C SER A 31 -7.39 0.82 -2.76
N GLU A 32 -7.54 -0.49 -2.95
CA GLU A 32 -7.08 -1.45 -1.96
C GLU A 32 -5.56 -1.42 -1.83
N TRP A 33 -4.87 -1.34 -2.95
CA TRP A 33 -3.41 -1.26 -2.93
C TRP A 33 -2.96 -0.01 -2.18
N LEU A 34 -3.56 1.13 -2.49
CA LEU A 34 -3.20 2.38 -1.84
C LEU A 34 -3.55 2.36 -0.36
N GLY A 35 -4.66 1.70 0.01
CA GLY A 35 -5.02 1.55 1.40
C GLY A 35 -3.97 0.79 2.18
N GLY A 36 -3.48 -0.31 1.62
CA GLY A 36 -2.41 -1.07 2.25
C GLY A 36 -1.11 -0.30 2.31
N TRP A 37 -0.75 0.38 1.22
CA TRP A 37 0.45 1.20 1.17
C TRP A 37 0.42 2.27 2.25
N ARG A 38 -0.69 2.97 2.36
CA ARG A 38 -0.83 4.04 3.34
C ARG A 38 -0.73 3.50 4.77
N GLU A 39 -1.36 2.36 5.02
CA GLU A 39 -1.30 1.74 6.33
C GLU A 39 0.13 1.35 6.70
N ALA A 40 0.88 0.84 5.73
CA ALA A 40 2.28 0.49 5.96
C ALA A 40 3.12 1.73 6.29
N ILE A 41 2.88 2.83 5.58
CA ILE A 41 3.60 4.06 5.84
C ILE A 41 3.32 4.57 7.24
N GLU A 42 2.07 4.52 7.66
CA GLU A 42 1.69 4.96 8.99
C GLU A 42 2.33 4.08 10.06
N ASN A 43 2.35 2.77 9.84
CA ASN A 43 2.96 1.85 10.78
C ASN A 43 4.46 2.06 10.88
N ARG A 44 5.11 2.31 9.75
CA ARG A 44 6.54 2.62 9.77
C ARG A 44 6.83 3.86 10.59
N ASN A 45 6.02 4.87 10.42
CA ASN A 45 6.22 6.12 11.15
C ASN A 45 6.04 5.92 12.65
N MET A 46 5.13 5.06 13.04
CA MET A 46 4.92 4.77 14.45
C MET A 46 6.15 4.18 15.11
N PHE A 47 6.87 3.34 14.39
CA PHE A 47 8.05 2.67 14.95
C PHE A 47 9.28 3.57 14.97
N LYS A 48 9.22 4.70 14.30
CA LYS A 48 10.36 5.60 14.22
C LYS A 48 10.41 6.60 15.38
N THR A 49 9.34 6.70 16.09
CA THR A 49 9.34 7.59 17.24
C THR A 49 9.86 6.87 18.49
#